data_55d2ca2a02c45339fe82fd8f9bfb2e52
#
_entry.id   55d2ca2a02c45339fe82fd8f9bfb2e52
#
_cell.length_a   1.000
_cell.length_b   1.000
_cell.length_c   1.000
_cell.angle_alpha   90.00
_cell.angle_beta   90.00
_cell.angle_gamma   90.00
#
_symmetry.space_group_name_H-M   'P 1'
#
loop_
_entity.id
_entity.type
_entity.pdbx_description
1 polymer ?
#
loop_
_entity_poly.entity_id
_entity_poly.type
_entity_poly.pdbx_seq_one_letter_code
_entity_poly.pdbx_strand_id
1 'polypeptide(L)'
;MSKTKVDSTGIDLSDNFAFTGTVSGAGGGKVGQVVQTVKTDVFSTTSSSFVDVTGLTASITPSATSSKVLVTVNLCVSSSDNSISTLLFRDSTQIALGDASSSKTRCFGGSAYSGHVGDTTHMPYNTNFLDSPNSSSQVTYKIQGAAIGGGTLYY
;
A
#
# COMPACT_ATOMS: atom_id res chain seq x y z
N MET A 1 -1.34 38.86 -29.57
CA MET A 1 -2.36 39.03 -28.51
C MET A 1 -1.64 39.41 -27.23
N SER A 2 -2.00 40.53 -26.62
CA SER A 2 -1.48 40.95 -25.32
C SER A 2 -2.04 40.03 -24.26
N LYS A 3 -1.17 39.41 -23.42
CA LYS A 3 -1.60 38.64 -22.28
C LYS A 3 -1.89 39.59 -21.13
N THR A 4 -3.13 39.63 -20.67
CA THR A 4 -3.48 40.37 -19.46
C THR A 4 -2.92 39.62 -18.24
N LYS A 5 -2.01 40.25 -17.51
CA LYS A 5 -1.50 39.74 -16.26
C LYS A 5 -2.47 40.18 -15.16
N VAL A 6 -3.10 39.23 -14.49
CA VAL A 6 -3.91 39.49 -13.29
C VAL A 6 -2.97 39.32 -12.09
N ASP A 7 -2.84 40.36 -11.29
CA ASP A 7 -2.07 40.29 -10.03
C ASP A 7 -3.00 40.00 -8.83
N SER A 8 -2.40 39.82 -7.66
CA SER A 8 -3.11 39.47 -6.43
C SER A 8 -4.10 40.55 -5.94
N THR A 9 -4.07 41.76 -6.50
CA THR A 9 -4.98 42.85 -6.10
C THR A 9 -6.28 42.83 -6.93
N GLY A 10 -6.32 42.12 -8.06
CA GLY A 10 -7.47 41.98 -8.95
C GLY A 10 -8.26 40.67 -8.77
N ILE A 11 -7.92 39.82 -7.81
CA ILE A 11 -8.61 38.55 -7.57
C ILE A 11 -9.14 38.54 -6.15
N ASP A 12 -10.46 38.42 -5.99
CA ASP A 12 -11.07 38.11 -4.70
C ASP A 12 -10.88 36.62 -4.40
N LEU A 13 -10.00 36.29 -3.44
CA LEU A 13 -9.66 34.93 -3.07
C LEU A 13 -10.79 34.22 -2.30
N SER A 14 -11.86 34.93 -1.97
CA SER A 14 -13.09 34.31 -1.39
C SER A 14 -14.02 33.73 -2.44
N ASP A 15 -13.83 34.07 -3.72
CA ASP A 15 -14.65 33.57 -4.82
C ASP A 15 -14.21 32.18 -5.28
N ASN A 16 -15.17 31.42 -5.79
CA ASN A 16 -14.90 30.12 -6.44
C ASN A 16 -14.47 30.36 -7.90
N PHE A 17 -13.22 30.08 -8.22
CA PHE A 17 -12.69 30.18 -9.58
C PHE A 17 -12.81 28.84 -10.30
N ALA A 18 -13.53 28.81 -11.43
CA ALA A 18 -13.57 27.67 -12.34
C ALA A 18 -12.58 27.87 -13.50
N PHE A 19 -11.58 27.03 -13.58
CA PHE A 19 -10.64 27.01 -14.70
C PHE A 19 -11.04 25.91 -15.67
N THR A 20 -11.36 26.27 -16.92
CA THR A 20 -11.69 25.32 -17.99
C THR A 20 -10.47 24.83 -18.77
N GLY A 21 -9.30 25.39 -18.49
CA GLY A 21 -8.03 25.03 -19.12
C GLY A 21 -7.01 24.43 -18.14
N THR A 22 -5.84 24.08 -18.68
CA THR A 22 -4.72 23.58 -17.86
C THR A 22 -4.12 24.72 -17.03
N VAL A 23 -4.15 24.61 -15.73
CA VAL A 23 -3.45 25.51 -14.82
C VAL A 23 -2.02 25.00 -14.63
N SER A 24 -1.05 25.66 -15.30
CA SER A 24 0.36 25.33 -15.12
C SER A 24 0.96 26.14 -13.96
N GLY A 25 1.78 25.51 -13.15
CA GLY A 25 2.40 26.15 -11.97
C GLY A 25 1.54 26.17 -10.70
N ALA A 26 0.33 25.62 -10.75
CA ALA A 26 -0.49 25.43 -9.56
C ALA A 26 0.01 24.23 -8.75
N GLY A 27 1.09 24.43 -8.05
CA GLY A 27 1.59 23.57 -6.96
C GLY A 27 1.79 22.08 -7.28
N GLY A 28 2.90 21.54 -6.82
CA GLY A 28 3.25 20.13 -6.95
C GLY A 28 2.21 19.17 -6.38
N GLY A 29 2.46 17.91 -6.64
CA GLY A 29 1.67 16.72 -6.41
C GLY A 29 0.52 16.84 -5.40
N LYS A 30 -0.71 16.69 -5.90
CA LYS A 30 -1.91 16.62 -5.06
C LYS A 30 -2.21 15.17 -4.74
N VAL A 31 -2.66 14.91 -3.51
CA VAL A 31 -3.34 13.66 -3.19
C VAL A 31 -4.73 13.74 -3.82
N GLY A 32 -4.93 13.03 -4.92
CA GLY A 32 -6.18 13.07 -5.69
C GLY A 32 -7.27 12.16 -5.10
N GLN A 33 -6.86 11.06 -4.45
CA GLN A 33 -7.78 10.08 -3.87
C GLN A 33 -7.12 9.39 -2.67
N VAL A 34 -7.91 9.09 -1.66
CA VAL A 34 -7.52 8.24 -0.52
C VAL A 34 -8.54 7.12 -0.39
N VAL A 35 -8.05 5.88 -0.32
CA VAL A 35 -8.86 4.69 -0.05
C VAL A 35 -8.27 4.00 1.17
N GLN A 36 -9.11 3.60 2.10
CA GLN A 36 -8.70 2.89 3.32
C GLN A 36 -9.49 1.59 3.47
N THR A 37 -8.80 0.56 3.92
CA THR A 37 -9.41 -0.68 4.40
C THR A 37 -8.96 -0.90 5.83
N VAL A 38 -9.90 -1.19 6.72
CA VAL A 38 -9.66 -1.51 8.12
C VAL A 38 -10.13 -2.93 8.36
N LYS A 39 -9.26 -3.76 8.94
CA LYS A 39 -9.57 -5.13 9.37
C LYS A 39 -9.48 -5.18 10.89
N THR A 40 -10.57 -5.63 11.52
CA THR A 40 -10.69 -5.74 12.99
C THR A 40 -10.94 -7.17 13.47
N ASP A 41 -11.29 -8.06 12.54
CA ASP A 41 -11.43 -9.50 12.80
C ASP A 41 -10.08 -10.21 12.63
N VAL A 42 -9.94 -11.36 13.27
CA VAL A 42 -8.73 -12.18 13.16
C VAL A 42 -8.76 -12.98 11.87
N PHE A 43 -7.65 -12.96 11.14
CA PHE A 43 -7.34 -13.94 10.10
C PHE A 43 -6.17 -14.78 10.55
N SER A 44 -6.22 -16.10 10.33
CA SER A 44 -5.09 -16.99 10.63
C SER A 44 -4.85 -17.98 9.48
N THR A 45 -3.59 -18.40 9.34
CA THR A 45 -3.21 -19.43 8.38
C THR A 45 -2.06 -20.28 8.88
N THR A 46 -2.12 -21.58 8.57
CA THR A 46 -1.01 -22.54 8.76
C THR A 46 -0.33 -22.88 7.44
N SER A 47 -0.76 -22.25 6.35
CA SER A 47 -0.24 -22.53 5.01
C SER A 47 1.22 -22.08 4.90
N SER A 48 2.09 -22.96 4.43
CA SER A 48 3.45 -22.62 4.01
C SER A 48 3.52 -21.91 2.64
N SER A 49 2.41 -21.93 1.90
CA SER A 49 2.25 -21.15 0.68
C SER A 49 1.52 -19.85 0.98
N PHE A 50 1.84 -18.79 0.25
CA PHE A 50 1.19 -17.50 0.42
C PHE A 50 -0.29 -17.58 0.05
N VAL A 51 -1.14 -17.07 0.94
CA VAL A 51 -2.60 -16.99 0.77
C VAL A 51 -3.08 -15.58 1.04
N ASP A 52 -4.16 -15.18 0.39
CA ASP A 52 -4.75 -13.85 0.59
C ASP A 52 -5.23 -13.69 2.04
N VAL A 53 -4.83 -12.60 2.68
CA VAL A 53 -5.36 -12.22 4.00
C VAL A 53 -6.73 -11.59 3.77
N THR A 54 -7.77 -12.36 4.05
CA THR A 54 -9.17 -11.92 3.85
C THR A 54 -9.43 -10.60 4.59
N GLY A 55 -10.00 -9.63 3.90
CA GLY A 55 -10.30 -8.32 4.44
C GLY A 55 -9.18 -7.29 4.30
N LEU A 56 -7.96 -7.65 3.90
CA LEU A 56 -6.87 -6.73 3.62
C LEU A 56 -6.73 -6.48 2.10
N THR A 57 -7.74 -5.84 1.54
CA THR A 57 -7.81 -5.51 0.11
C THR A 57 -8.34 -4.10 -0.07
N ALA A 58 -7.69 -3.31 -0.91
CA ALA A 58 -8.12 -1.96 -1.26
C ALA A 58 -8.06 -1.75 -2.77
N SER A 59 -9.11 -1.21 -3.36
CA SER A 59 -9.16 -0.91 -4.80
C SER A 59 -9.19 0.58 -5.03
N ILE A 60 -8.39 1.07 -5.97
CA ILE A 60 -8.28 2.47 -6.34
C ILE A 60 -8.29 2.60 -7.86
N THR A 61 -8.86 3.68 -8.38
CA THR A 61 -8.83 3.99 -9.81
C THR A 61 -7.97 5.24 -10.03
N PRO A 62 -6.74 5.10 -10.52
CA PRO A 62 -5.88 6.25 -10.78
C PRO A 62 -6.49 7.16 -11.85
N SER A 63 -6.34 8.47 -11.69
CA SER A 63 -6.91 9.44 -12.64
C SER A 63 -6.14 9.52 -13.96
N ALA A 64 -4.91 9.03 -14.02
CA ALA A 64 -4.08 8.98 -15.21
C ALA A 64 -3.07 7.84 -15.11
N THR A 65 -2.55 7.39 -16.25
CA THR A 65 -1.48 6.36 -16.30
C THR A 65 -0.19 6.81 -15.63
N SER A 66 0.06 8.11 -15.54
CA SER A 66 1.22 8.68 -14.84
C SER A 66 1.03 8.82 -13.32
N SER A 67 -0.18 8.55 -12.80
CA SER A 67 -0.45 8.61 -11.36
C SER A 67 0.39 7.61 -10.58
N LYS A 68 0.78 8.01 -9.37
CA LYS A 68 1.44 7.14 -8.40
C LYS A 68 0.47 6.79 -7.30
N VAL A 69 0.63 5.59 -6.73
CA VAL A 69 -0.16 5.12 -5.58
C VAL A 69 0.78 4.86 -4.42
N LEU A 70 0.64 5.65 -3.35
CA LEU A 70 1.33 5.36 -2.10
C LEU A 70 0.50 4.34 -1.31
N VAL A 71 1.02 3.12 -1.21
CA VAL A 71 0.45 2.05 -0.39
C VAL A 71 1.08 2.12 0.98
N THR A 72 0.27 2.39 2.01
CA THR A 72 0.70 2.36 3.41
C THR A 72 0.01 1.21 4.11
N VAL A 73 0.78 0.34 4.74
CA VAL A 73 0.29 -0.86 5.44
C VAL A 73 0.71 -0.78 6.90
N ASN A 74 -0.29 -0.88 7.79
CA ASN A 74 -0.09 -0.95 9.23
C ASN A 74 -0.81 -2.20 9.73
N LEU A 75 -0.07 -3.17 10.24
CA LEU A 75 -0.59 -4.45 10.69
C LEU A 75 -0.13 -4.73 12.12
N CYS A 76 -0.93 -5.50 12.84
CA CYS A 76 -0.53 -6.16 14.06
C CYS A 76 -0.55 -7.66 13.77
N VAL A 77 0.61 -8.28 13.77
CA VAL A 77 0.78 -9.68 13.37
C VAL A 77 1.42 -10.49 14.50
N SER A 78 1.07 -11.75 14.58
CA SER A 78 1.74 -12.70 15.48
C SER A 78 1.93 -14.04 14.81
N SER A 79 2.90 -14.82 15.27
CA SER A 79 3.16 -16.16 14.75
C SER A 79 3.56 -17.10 15.88
N SER A 80 3.02 -18.31 15.88
CA SER A 80 3.42 -19.35 16.83
C SER A 80 4.78 -19.98 16.51
N ASP A 81 5.38 -19.63 15.37
CA ASP A 81 6.63 -20.23 14.88
C ASP A 81 7.63 -19.23 14.32
N ASN A 82 7.82 -18.11 14.98
CA ASN A 82 8.93 -17.17 14.75
C ASN A 82 9.11 -16.64 13.30
N SER A 83 8.22 -16.96 12.37
CA SER A 83 8.33 -16.54 10.97
C SER A 83 7.08 -15.82 10.53
N ILE A 84 7.24 -14.55 10.18
CA ILE A 84 6.21 -13.73 9.57
C ILE A 84 6.68 -13.41 8.17
N SER A 85 5.90 -13.79 7.16
CA SER A 85 6.18 -13.46 5.77
C SER A 85 4.95 -12.88 5.12
N THR A 86 5.08 -11.67 4.62
CA THR A 86 4.00 -10.89 4.04
C THR A 86 4.39 -10.43 2.64
N LEU A 87 3.49 -10.54 1.68
CA LEU A 87 3.64 -10.05 0.33
C LEU A 87 2.61 -8.97 0.03
N LEU A 88 2.99 -8.01 -0.79
CA LEU A 88 2.10 -7.02 -1.38
C LEU A 88 1.86 -7.35 -2.85
N PHE A 89 0.60 -7.42 -3.23
CA PHE A 89 0.17 -7.60 -4.61
C PHE A 89 -0.57 -6.37 -5.13
N ARG A 90 -0.39 -6.09 -6.41
CA ARG A 90 -1.29 -5.31 -7.22
C ARG A 90 -1.94 -6.27 -8.23
N ASP A 91 -3.24 -6.45 -8.11
CA ASP A 91 -4.01 -7.45 -8.87
C ASP A 91 -3.41 -8.86 -8.70
N SER A 92 -2.86 -9.45 -9.76
CA SER A 92 -2.14 -10.72 -9.74
C SER A 92 -0.60 -10.55 -9.69
N THR A 93 -0.09 -9.33 -9.72
CA THR A 93 1.34 -9.05 -9.77
C THR A 93 1.89 -8.77 -8.38
N GLN A 94 2.88 -9.54 -7.95
CA GLN A 94 3.63 -9.25 -6.74
C GLN A 94 4.52 -8.03 -6.95
N ILE A 95 4.45 -7.08 -6.04
CA ILE A 95 5.20 -5.81 -6.09
C ILE A 95 6.00 -5.60 -4.80
N ALA A 96 6.80 -4.54 -4.76
CA ALA A 96 7.61 -4.17 -3.60
C ALA A 96 8.57 -5.28 -3.13
N LEU A 97 9.16 -5.98 -4.07
CA LEU A 97 10.17 -7.00 -3.81
C LEU A 97 11.58 -6.47 -4.03
N GLY A 98 12.47 -6.77 -3.10
CA GLY A 98 13.90 -6.64 -3.31
C GLY A 98 14.46 -7.66 -4.32
N ASP A 99 15.72 -7.52 -4.68
CA ASP A 99 16.40 -8.46 -5.55
C ASP A 99 16.52 -9.86 -4.91
N ALA A 100 16.57 -10.88 -5.75
CA ALA A 100 16.73 -12.25 -5.28
C ALA A 100 18.15 -12.43 -4.71
N SER A 101 18.26 -13.08 -3.56
CA SER A 101 19.52 -13.42 -2.93
C SER A 101 19.53 -14.88 -2.49
N SER A 102 20.19 -15.72 -3.28
CA SER A 102 20.27 -17.16 -3.02
C SER A 102 18.89 -17.78 -2.78
N SER A 103 18.75 -18.64 -1.77
CA SER A 103 17.49 -19.32 -1.38
C SER A 103 16.62 -18.50 -0.41
N LYS A 104 16.93 -17.24 -0.16
CA LYS A 104 16.16 -16.42 0.78
C LYS A 104 14.77 -16.10 0.23
N THR A 105 13.76 -16.30 1.08
CA THR A 105 12.38 -15.90 0.75
C THR A 105 12.31 -14.40 0.57
N ARG A 106 11.84 -13.95 -0.60
CA ARG A 106 11.57 -12.54 -0.86
C ARG A 106 10.21 -12.20 -0.31
N CYS A 107 10.12 -11.15 0.47
CA CYS A 107 8.88 -10.68 1.06
C CYS A 107 8.82 -9.15 1.05
N PHE A 108 7.62 -8.60 1.06
CA PHE A 108 7.38 -7.18 1.25
C PHE A 108 7.73 -6.76 2.67
N GLY A 109 7.48 -7.68 3.60
CA GLY A 109 7.88 -7.58 4.97
C GLY A 109 7.86 -8.92 5.63
N GLY A 110 8.70 -9.07 6.62
CA GLY A 110 8.82 -10.29 7.36
C GLY A 110 9.68 -10.07 8.59
N SER A 111 9.51 -10.95 9.53
CA SER A 111 10.38 -11.06 10.69
C SER A 111 10.71 -12.53 10.88
N ALA A 112 12.01 -12.83 11.01
CA ALA A 112 12.46 -14.07 11.58
C ALA A 112 13.02 -13.71 12.96
N TYR A 113 12.38 -14.16 14.02
CA TYR A 113 12.85 -13.95 15.38
C TYR A 113 13.37 -15.28 15.93
N SER A 114 14.60 -15.30 16.40
CA SER A 114 15.24 -16.52 16.94
C SER A 114 14.95 -16.77 18.42
N GLY A 115 14.03 -16.02 19.02
CA GLY A 115 13.60 -16.20 20.40
C GLY A 115 12.12 -16.53 20.43
N HIS A 116 11.74 -17.52 21.22
CA HIS A 116 10.35 -17.94 21.41
C HIS A 116 9.41 -16.75 21.65
N VAL A 117 8.73 -16.34 20.62
CA VAL A 117 7.59 -15.45 20.74
C VAL A 117 6.39 -16.38 20.66
N GLY A 118 5.87 -16.77 21.81
CA GLY A 118 4.64 -17.56 21.85
C GLY A 118 3.49 -16.82 21.17
N ASP A 119 2.37 -17.48 20.93
CA ASP A 119 1.14 -16.96 20.30
C ASP A 119 0.63 -15.61 20.85
N THR A 120 1.23 -15.15 21.95
CA THR A 120 0.85 -13.93 22.67
C THR A 120 1.65 -12.69 22.30
N THR A 121 2.70 -12.81 21.48
CA THR A 121 3.50 -11.65 21.10
C THR A 121 3.04 -11.09 19.78
N HIS A 122 2.46 -9.92 19.85
CA HIS A 122 2.05 -9.14 18.68
C HIS A 122 3.16 -8.20 18.25
N MET A 123 3.47 -8.20 16.96
CA MET A 123 4.48 -7.32 16.38
C MET A 123 3.79 -6.31 15.46
N PRO A 124 3.99 -5.01 15.70
CA PRO A 124 3.55 -4.00 14.75
C PRO A 124 4.39 -4.11 13.48
N TYR A 125 3.72 -4.20 12.35
CA TYR A 125 4.33 -4.21 11.04
C TYR A 125 3.86 -3.01 10.24
N ASN A 126 4.75 -2.05 10.04
CA ASN A 126 4.44 -0.80 9.35
C ASN A 126 5.39 -0.64 8.17
N THR A 127 4.84 -0.49 6.99
CA THR A 127 5.63 -0.29 5.78
C THR A 127 4.86 0.52 4.75
N ASN A 128 5.58 1.07 3.78
CA ASN A 128 4.99 1.79 2.67
C ASN A 128 5.73 1.47 1.37
N PHE A 129 5.02 1.67 0.26
CA PHE A 129 5.56 1.50 -1.08
C PHE A 129 4.88 2.47 -2.04
N LEU A 130 5.68 3.19 -2.82
CA LEU A 130 5.17 4.06 -3.87
C LEU A 130 5.14 3.30 -5.20
N ASP A 131 3.98 2.88 -5.60
CA ASP A 131 3.76 2.13 -6.84
C ASP A 131 3.51 3.04 -8.04
N SER A 132 3.83 2.49 -9.21
CA SER A 132 3.56 3.09 -10.52
C SER A 132 2.69 2.11 -11.32
N PRO A 133 1.36 2.11 -11.15
CA PRO A 133 0.50 1.12 -11.77
C PRO A 133 0.44 1.24 -13.30
N ASN A 134 0.79 2.39 -13.85
CA ASN A 134 0.73 2.71 -15.28
C ASN A 134 -0.66 2.42 -15.88
N SER A 135 -1.70 2.65 -15.10
CA SER A 135 -3.10 2.36 -15.43
C SER A 135 -4.01 3.51 -15.02
N SER A 136 -5.05 3.76 -15.78
CA SER A 136 -6.20 4.57 -15.41
C SER A 136 -7.45 3.71 -15.12
N SER A 137 -7.33 2.38 -15.23
CA SER A 137 -8.35 1.44 -14.77
C SER A 137 -8.19 1.15 -13.29
N GLN A 138 -9.24 0.60 -12.67
CA GLN A 138 -9.16 0.17 -11.27
C GLN A 138 -8.05 -0.87 -11.09
N VAL A 139 -7.25 -0.70 -10.05
CA VAL A 139 -6.25 -1.65 -9.57
C VAL A 139 -6.55 -2.02 -8.12
N THR A 140 -6.25 -3.25 -7.75
CA THR A 140 -6.54 -3.80 -6.42
C THR A 140 -5.24 -4.16 -5.72
N TYR A 141 -5.00 -3.58 -4.56
CA TYR A 141 -3.89 -3.93 -3.68
C TYR A 141 -4.37 -4.89 -2.62
N LYS A 142 -3.59 -5.94 -2.36
CA LYS A 142 -3.91 -6.95 -1.34
C LYS A 142 -2.66 -7.47 -0.65
N ILE A 143 -2.85 -7.96 0.56
CA ILE A 143 -1.82 -8.59 1.38
C ILE A 143 -1.99 -10.10 1.30
N GLN A 144 -0.87 -10.81 1.14
CA GLN A 144 -0.78 -12.25 1.33
C GLN A 144 0.16 -12.58 2.49
N GLY A 145 -0.13 -13.65 3.20
CA GLY A 145 0.69 -14.17 4.28
C GLY A 145 0.96 -15.66 4.16
N ALA A 146 2.07 -16.12 4.74
CA ALA A 146 2.43 -17.54 4.81
C ALA A 146 3.16 -17.85 6.12
N ALA A 147 2.84 -19.02 6.70
CA ALA A 147 3.52 -19.60 7.86
C ALA A 147 4.70 -20.47 7.40
N ILE A 148 5.75 -19.86 6.85
CA ILE A 148 6.85 -20.55 6.17
C ILE A 148 7.66 -21.46 7.10
N GLY A 149 7.78 -21.12 8.38
CA GLY A 149 8.49 -21.91 9.37
C GLY A 149 7.66 -23.04 9.99
N GLY A 150 6.39 -23.18 9.64
CA GLY A 150 5.39 -24.02 10.30
C GLY A 150 4.52 -23.17 11.24
N GLY A 151 3.77 -23.78 12.14
CA GLY A 151 2.92 -23.06 13.10
C GLY A 151 1.75 -22.29 12.47
N THR A 152 1.27 -21.27 13.16
CA THR A 152 0.13 -20.44 12.73
C THR A 152 0.53 -18.97 12.68
N LEU A 153 0.22 -18.31 11.58
CA LEU A 153 0.37 -16.86 11.39
C LEU A 153 -0.99 -16.18 11.57
N TYR A 154 -1.03 -15.09 12.32
CA TYR A 154 -2.24 -14.30 12.64
C TYR A 154 -2.08 -12.86 12.18
N TYR A 155 -3.19 -12.27 11.66
CA TYR A 155 -3.36 -10.89 11.26
C TYR A 155 -4.57 -10.26 11.94
#